data_5c6fe7648eb33040163dffad6fd0e4f3
#
_entry.id   5c6fe7648eb33040163dffad6fd0e4f3
#
_cell.length_a   1.000
_cell.length_b   1.000
_cell.length_c   1.000
_cell.angle_alpha   90.00
_cell.angle_beta   90.00
_cell.angle_gamma   90.00
#
_symmetry.space_group_name_H-M   'P 1'
#
loop_
_entity.id
_entity.type
_entity.pdbx_description
1 polymer ?
#
loop_
_entity_poly.entity_id
_entity_poly.type
_entity_poly.pdbx_seq_one_letter_code
_entity_poly.pdbx_strand_id
1 'polypeptide(L)'
;MYKRVDHIIMDNVDIQNNKWDIYLIEMKSNIADNTWMEVKGKFRASYLFIKAFAAMIEININNVYMYTTYRKAHFESCTIPSSKRIRTGTRNVPHIEEFEGDKFAINLGEYIKFKHIPILMRDDITEHRLIGEYEVSD
;
A
#
# COMPACT_ATOMS: atom_id res chain seq x y z
N MET A 1 -17.98 -7.55 -2.77
CA MET A 1 -17.64 -6.21 -3.26
C MET A 1 -16.15 -5.97 -3.03
N TYR A 2 -15.37 -5.80 -4.09
CA TYR A 2 -13.94 -5.54 -3.96
C TYR A 2 -13.75 -4.11 -3.48
N LYS A 3 -13.28 -3.94 -2.26
CA LYS A 3 -12.92 -2.64 -1.71
C LYS A 3 -11.63 -2.18 -2.39
N ARG A 4 -11.61 -0.95 -2.91
CA ARG A 4 -10.41 -0.30 -3.47
C ARG A 4 -9.82 0.65 -2.45
N VAL A 5 -8.61 1.11 -2.73
CA VAL A 5 -8.00 2.22 -1.98
C VAL A 5 -8.80 3.51 -2.17
N ASP A 6 -8.61 4.47 -1.26
CA ASP A 6 -9.38 5.71 -1.26
C ASP A 6 -9.02 6.63 -2.45
N HIS A 7 -7.74 6.66 -2.85
CA HIS A 7 -7.28 7.47 -3.98
C HIS A 7 -6.32 6.71 -4.88
N ILE A 8 -6.43 6.96 -6.18
CA ILE A 8 -5.48 6.52 -7.21
C ILE A 8 -5.06 7.76 -7.99
N ILE A 9 -3.76 8.05 -7.98
CA ILE A 9 -3.16 9.14 -8.76
C ILE A 9 -2.32 8.51 -9.85
N MET A 10 -2.41 9.07 -11.05
CA MET A 10 -1.63 8.65 -12.22
C MET A 10 -0.85 9.86 -12.73
N ASP A 11 0.47 9.73 -12.80
CA ASP A 11 1.36 10.78 -13.25
C ASP A 11 2.15 10.32 -14.49
N ASN A 12 2.11 11.14 -15.55
CA ASN A 12 2.84 10.83 -16.78
C ASN A 12 4.29 11.31 -16.66
N VAL A 13 5.18 10.39 -16.35
CA VAL A 13 6.60 10.67 -16.15
C VAL A 13 7.45 10.63 -17.43
N ASP A 14 6.91 10.06 -18.51
CA ASP A 14 7.58 10.00 -19.82
C ASP A 14 6.53 10.05 -20.93
N ILE A 15 6.25 11.26 -21.41
CA ILE A 15 5.22 11.53 -22.42
C ILE A 15 5.54 10.80 -23.74
N GLN A 16 6.82 10.75 -24.13
CA GLN A 16 7.21 10.16 -25.43
C GLN A 16 6.99 8.65 -25.47
N ASN A 17 7.24 7.97 -24.34
CA ASN A 17 7.08 6.52 -24.21
C ASN A 17 5.76 6.13 -23.52
N ASN A 18 4.89 7.10 -23.24
CA ASN A 18 3.62 6.91 -22.55
C ASN A 18 3.75 6.13 -21.24
N LYS A 19 4.76 6.50 -20.41
CA LYS A 19 5.01 5.87 -19.12
C LYS A 19 4.39 6.65 -17.98
N TRP A 20 3.75 5.93 -17.08
CA TRP A 20 3.00 6.49 -15.96
C TRP A 20 3.44 5.87 -14.64
N ASP A 21 3.65 6.71 -13.65
CA ASP A 21 3.74 6.30 -12.25
C ASP A 21 2.36 6.32 -11.61
N ILE A 22 2.11 5.29 -10.80
CA ILE A 22 0.82 5.08 -10.15
C ILE A 22 1.00 5.18 -8.65
N TYR A 23 0.18 6.01 -8.01
CA TYR A 23 0.16 6.19 -6.56
C TYR A 23 -1.17 5.67 -6.01
N LEU A 24 -1.11 4.63 -5.21
CA LEU A 24 -2.26 4.04 -4.52
C LEU A 24 -2.24 4.51 -3.07
N ILE A 25 -3.29 5.21 -2.64
CA ILE A 25 -3.34 5.86 -1.32
C ILE A 25 -4.54 5.33 -0.55
N GLU A 26 -4.28 4.75 0.61
CA GLU A 26 -5.28 4.32 1.58
C GLU A 26 -5.21 5.17 2.85
N MET A 27 -6.35 5.64 3.33
CA MET A 27 -6.45 6.49 4.51
C MET A 27 -7.02 5.71 5.68
N LYS A 28 -6.32 5.70 6.82
CA LYS A 28 -6.75 5.04 8.05
C LYS A 28 -6.41 5.90 9.28
N SER A 29 -7.34 6.02 10.21
CA SER A 29 -7.05 6.66 11.50
C SER A 29 -6.15 5.77 12.37
N ASN A 30 -6.44 4.48 12.41
CA ASN A 30 -5.71 3.51 13.21
C ASN A 30 -5.33 2.30 12.36
N ILE A 31 -4.08 1.87 12.50
CA ILE A 31 -3.55 0.65 11.88
C ILE A 31 -3.22 -0.36 12.96
N ALA A 32 -3.75 -1.57 12.80
CA ALA A 32 -3.45 -2.76 13.58
C ALA A 32 -3.38 -3.95 12.63
N ASP A 33 -3.00 -5.13 13.12
CA ASP A 33 -2.82 -6.32 12.28
C ASP A 33 -4.02 -6.61 11.35
N ASN A 34 -5.24 -6.60 11.89
CA ASN A 34 -6.45 -6.85 11.11
C ASN A 34 -6.72 -5.75 10.08
N THR A 35 -6.53 -4.49 10.47
CA THR A 35 -6.70 -3.34 9.56
C THR A 35 -5.65 -3.37 8.46
N TRP A 36 -4.41 -3.76 8.79
CA TRP A 36 -3.35 -3.90 7.81
C TRP A 36 -3.66 -4.97 6.76
N MET A 37 -4.20 -6.11 7.17
CA MET A 37 -4.64 -7.15 6.24
C MET A 37 -5.74 -6.65 5.28
N GLU A 38 -6.67 -5.82 5.78
CA GLU A 38 -7.69 -5.17 4.94
C GLU A 38 -7.04 -4.21 3.93
N VAL A 39 -6.11 -3.37 4.38
CA VAL A 39 -5.36 -2.42 3.54
C VAL A 39 -4.60 -3.13 2.42
N LYS A 40 -3.91 -4.22 2.74
CA LYS A 40 -3.24 -5.07 1.73
C LYS A 40 -4.21 -5.62 0.69
N GLY A 41 -5.40 -6.05 1.13
CA GLY A 41 -6.46 -6.51 0.24
C GLY A 41 -6.95 -5.41 -0.71
N LYS A 42 -7.07 -4.18 -0.24
CA LYS A 42 -7.43 -3.01 -1.06
C LYS A 42 -6.32 -2.67 -2.06
N PHE A 43 -5.05 -2.66 -1.66
CA PHE A 43 -3.93 -2.46 -2.57
C PHE A 43 -3.90 -3.51 -3.68
N ARG A 44 -4.08 -4.78 -3.33
CA ARG A 44 -4.15 -5.86 -4.31
C ARG A 44 -5.26 -5.65 -5.34
N ALA A 45 -6.47 -5.35 -4.88
CA ALA A 45 -7.61 -5.12 -5.76
C ALA A 45 -7.41 -3.89 -6.66
N SER A 46 -6.87 -2.80 -6.12
CA SER A 46 -6.59 -1.58 -6.86
C SER A 46 -5.49 -1.76 -7.89
N TYR A 47 -4.43 -2.49 -7.54
CA TYR A 47 -3.35 -2.81 -8.48
C TYR A 47 -3.85 -3.64 -9.68
N LEU A 48 -4.66 -4.67 -9.43
CA LEU A 48 -5.25 -5.48 -10.51
C LEU A 48 -6.18 -4.63 -11.39
N PHE A 49 -6.97 -3.75 -10.78
CA PHE A 49 -7.82 -2.84 -11.50
C PHE A 49 -7.02 -1.90 -12.40
N ILE A 50 -5.98 -1.24 -11.87
CA ILE A 50 -5.20 -0.29 -12.65
C ILE A 50 -4.41 -0.96 -13.76
N LYS A 51 -3.94 -2.21 -13.56
CA LYS A 51 -3.33 -2.99 -14.64
C LYS A 51 -4.30 -3.25 -15.79
N ALA A 52 -5.52 -3.65 -15.48
CA ALA A 52 -6.54 -3.86 -16.50
C ALA A 52 -6.91 -2.54 -17.21
N PHE A 53 -7.09 -1.46 -16.46
CA PHE A 53 -7.39 -0.13 -16.99
C PHE A 53 -6.26 0.37 -17.90
N ALA A 54 -5.01 0.28 -17.46
CA ALA A 54 -3.84 0.68 -18.22
C ALA A 54 -3.74 -0.07 -19.56
N ALA A 55 -4.03 -1.37 -19.56
CA ALA A 55 -4.07 -2.17 -20.77
C ALA A 55 -5.20 -1.73 -21.72
N MET A 56 -6.36 -1.32 -21.20
CA MET A 56 -7.48 -0.85 -22.01
C MET A 56 -7.20 0.48 -22.72
N ILE A 57 -6.46 1.38 -22.09
CA ILE A 57 -6.13 2.71 -22.63
C ILE A 57 -4.71 2.80 -23.19
N GLU A 58 -4.03 1.67 -23.30
CA GLU A 58 -2.70 1.53 -23.93
C GLU A 58 -1.61 2.40 -23.29
N ILE A 59 -1.60 2.51 -21.95
CA ILE A 59 -0.52 3.17 -21.21
C ILE A 59 0.44 2.16 -20.58
N ASN A 60 1.69 2.58 -20.42
CA ASN A 60 2.74 1.77 -19.79
C ASN A 60 2.89 2.17 -18.32
N ILE A 61 2.64 1.25 -17.41
CA ILE A 61 2.92 1.46 -15.99
C ILE A 61 4.43 1.38 -15.79
N ASN A 62 5.03 2.46 -15.27
CA ASN A 62 6.45 2.55 -14.95
C ASN A 62 6.70 2.06 -13.51
N ASN A 63 6.20 2.79 -12.51
CA ASN A 63 6.28 2.40 -11.10
C ASN A 63 4.91 2.40 -10.44
N VAL A 64 4.79 1.63 -9.36
CA VAL A 64 3.60 1.64 -8.50
C VAL A 64 4.05 1.85 -7.06
N TYR A 65 3.57 2.92 -6.46
CA TYR A 65 3.83 3.29 -5.08
C TYR A 65 2.55 3.12 -4.26
N MET A 66 2.68 2.58 -3.06
CA MET A 66 1.57 2.34 -2.17
C MET A 66 1.76 3.10 -0.87
N TYR A 67 0.81 3.98 -0.55
CA TYR A 67 0.85 4.85 0.62
C TYR A 67 -0.28 4.52 1.57
N THR A 68 0.03 4.48 2.85
CA THR A 68 -0.99 4.43 3.90
C THR A 68 -0.83 5.65 4.81
N THR A 69 -1.83 6.53 4.83
CA THR A 69 -1.87 7.61 5.81
C THR A 69 -2.50 7.12 7.10
N TYR A 70 -1.95 7.49 8.24
CA TYR A 70 -2.42 7.02 9.55
C TYR A 70 -2.15 8.04 10.66
N ARG A 71 -2.91 7.95 11.76
CA ARG A 71 -2.66 8.72 12.99
C ARG A 71 -1.99 7.88 14.07
N LYS A 72 -2.35 6.60 14.16
CA LYS A 72 -1.80 5.67 15.15
C LYS A 72 -1.58 4.31 14.49
N ALA A 73 -0.46 3.68 14.81
CA ALA A 73 -0.18 2.30 14.42
C ALA A 73 0.12 1.49 15.69
N HIS A 74 -0.52 0.33 15.82
CA HIS A 74 -0.31 -0.60 16.91
C HIS A 74 -0.35 -2.03 16.36
N PHE A 75 0.84 -2.62 16.24
CA PHE A 75 0.99 -4.01 15.85
C PHE A 75 1.30 -4.86 17.08
N GLU A 76 0.67 -6.02 17.19
CA GLU A 76 1.03 -6.98 18.22
C GLU A 76 2.44 -7.50 17.93
N SER A 77 3.31 -7.46 18.94
CA SER A 77 4.67 -7.97 18.81
C SER A 77 4.64 -9.44 18.42
N CYS A 78 5.23 -9.76 17.30
CA CYS A 78 5.19 -11.07 16.67
C CYS A 78 6.00 -12.10 17.47
N THR A 79 5.47 -12.55 18.59
CA THR A 79 5.80 -13.87 19.10
C THR A 79 4.94 -14.87 18.31
N ILE A 80 5.49 -15.41 17.24
CA ILE A 80 4.85 -16.49 16.50
C ILE A 80 4.67 -17.64 17.49
N PRO A 81 3.42 -18.01 17.82
CA PRO A 81 3.23 -19.20 18.63
C PRO A 81 3.77 -20.37 17.82
N SER A 82 4.77 -21.06 18.36
CA SER A 82 5.44 -22.21 17.76
C SER A 82 4.49 -23.39 17.40
N SER A 83 3.22 -23.29 17.74
CA SER A 83 2.19 -24.33 17.55
C SER A 83 1.24 -24.10 16.36
N LYS A 84 1.27 -22.97 15.67
CA LYS A 84 0.48 -22.80 14.44
C LYS A 84 1.22 -23.42 13.27
N ARG A 85 0.72 -24.55 12.75
CA ARG A 85 1.18 -25.14 11.48
C ARG A 85 1.19 -24.05 10.41
N ILE A 86 2.39 -23.68 9.98
CA ILE A 86 2.59 -22.78 8.84
C ILE A 86 1.99 -23.49 7.62
N ARG A 87 0.95 -22.94 7.04
CA ARG A 87 0.43 -23.43 5.76
C ARG A 87 1.52 -23.24 4.72
N THR A 88 1.85 -24.30 3.99
CA THR A 88 2.80 -24.23 2.88
C THR A 88 2.39 -23.11 1.91
N GLY A 89 3.30 -22.18 1.61
CA GLY A 89 3.04 -21.04 0.74
C GLY A 89 2.60 -19.75 1.46
N THR A 90 2.49 -19.75 2.80
CA THR A 90 2.20 -18.53 3.56
C THR A 90 3.51 -17.78 3.84
N ARG A 91 3.58 -16.52 3.46
CA ARG A 91 4.70 -15.66 3.78
C ARG A 91 4.70 -15.33 5.27
N ASN A 92 5.77 -15.69 5.97
CA ASN A 92 5.92 -15.47 7.41
C ASN A 92 6.75 -14.21 7.66
N VAL A 93 6.14 -13.03 7.43
CA VAL A 93 6.75 -11.73 7.69
C VAL A 93 5.89 -10.98 8.70
N PRO A 94 6.45 -10.40 9.77
CA PRO A 94 5.72 -9.56 10.70
C PRO A 94 5.00 -8.40 9.98
N HIS A 95 3.78 -8.10 10.37
CA HIS A 95 2.98 -7.05 9.74
C HIS A 95 3.63 -5.67 9.85
N ILE A 96 4.32 -5.40 10.95
CA ILE A 96 5.06 -4.15 11.14
C ILE A 96 6.18 -3.96 10.11
N GLU A 97 6.92 -5.01 9.78
CA GLU A 97 7.99 -4.95 8.79
C GLU A 97 7.45 -4.74 7.36
N GLU A 98 6.28 -5.29 7.06
CA GLU A 98 5.58 -5.01 5.81
C GLU A 98 5.07 -3.58 5.77
N PHE A 99 4.51 -3.09 6.89
CA PHE A 99 3.97 -1.74 7.00
C PHE A 99 5.06 -0.67 6.90
N GLU A 100 6.23 -0.90 7.50
CA GLU A 100 7.40 -0.02 7.39
C GLU A 100 8.01 0.01 5.98
N GLY A 101 7.62 -0.92 5.11
CA GLY A 101 7.92 -0.90 3.68
C GLY A 101 9.05 -1.81 3.23
N ASP A 102 9.94 -2.23 4.10
CA ASP A 102 11.14 -3.00 3.72
C ASP A 102 10.81 -4.39 3.17
N LYS A 103 9.75 -5.00 3.69
CA LYS A 103 9.33 -6.36 3.32
C LYS A 103 7.94 -6.44 2.72
N PHE A 104 7.40 -5.32 2.26
CA PHE A 104 6.05 -5.29 1.70
C PHE A 104 5.96 -6.06 0.37
N ALA A 105 5.02 -6.98 0.29
CA ALA A 105 4.71 -7.69 -0.94
C ALA A 105 3.24 -8.12 -0.99
N ILE A 106 2.71 -8.18 -2.20
CA ILE A 106 1.33 -8.60 -2.48
C ILE A 106 1.36 -9.95 -3.21
N ASN A 107 0.48 -10.85 -2.78
CA ASN A 107 0.29 -12.13 -3.45
C ASN A 107 -0.64 -11.97 -4.68
N LEU A 108 -0.08 -12.16 -5.88
CA LEU A 108 -0.77 -12.12 -7.17
C LEU A 108 -0.66 -13.46 -7.91
N GLY A 109 -0.57 -14.58 -7.16
CA GLY A 109 -0.17 -15.89 -7.64
C GLY A 109 1.24 -16.22 -7.16
N GLU A 110 2.12 -15.23 -7.20
CA GLU A 110 3.42 -15.17 -6.54
C GLU A 110 3.52 -13.87 -5.71
N TYR A 111 4.49 -13.80 -4.79
CA TYR A 111 4.71 -12.59 -4.00
C TYR A 111 5.53 -11.58 -4.79
N ILE A 112 4.91 -10.47 -5.15
CA ILE A 112 5.56 -9.34 -5.83
C ILE A 112 5.81 -8.24 -4.81
N LYS A 113 7.06 -7.78 -4.74
CA LYS A 113 7.47 -6.67 -3.87
C LYS A 113 7.01 -5.34 -4.46
N PHE A 114 6.51 -4.47 -3.59
CA PHE A 114 6.16 -3.09 -3.91
C PHE A 114 6.79 -2.16 -2.88
N LYS A 115 6.97 -0.90 -3.26
CA LYS A 115 7.35 0.15 -2.31
C LYS A 115 6.09 0.58 -1.56
N HIS A 116 6.05 0.34 -0.25
CA HIS A 116 5.03 0.86 0.66
C HIS A 116 5.62 1.96 1.52
N ILE A 117 4.86 3.04 1.72
CA ILE A 117 5.29 4.22 2.45
C ILE A 117 4.20 4.61 3.43
N PRO A 118 4.42 4.43 4.74
CA PRO A 118 3.52 4.91 5.77
C PRO A 118 3.71 6.42 5.99
N ILE A 119 2.62 7.18 6.00
CA ILE A 119 2.63 8.62 6.23
C ILE A 119 1.87 8.93 7.52
N LEU A 120 2.59 9.40 8.53
CA LEU A 120 2.00 9.82 9.79
C LEU A 120 1.27 11.16 9.61
N MET A 121 -0.03 11.17 9.91
CA MET A 121 -0.86 12.37 9.88
C MET A 121 -0.78 13.11 11.21
N ARG A 122 -0.62 14.42 11.15
CA ARG A 122 -0.60 15.32 12.32
C ARG A 122 -1.83 16.23 12.30
N ASP A 123 -2.32 16.57 13.49
CA ASP A 123 -3.40 17.55 13.60
C ASP A 123 -2.85 18.95 13.31
N ASP A 124 -3.43 19.62 12.32
CA ASP A 124 -3.24 21.06 12.15
C ASP A 124 -4.27 21.80 12.99
N ILE A 125 -3.80 22.43 14.08
CA ILE A 125 -4.63 23.16 15.03
C ILE A 125 -5.25 24.41 14.38
N THR A 126 -4.58 24.96 13.37
CA THR A 126 -4.99 26.23 12.73
C THR A 126 -6.14 26.04 11.76
N GLU A 127 -6.16 24.94 11.03
CA GLU A 127 -7.15 24.68 10.00
C GLU A 127 -8.10 23.52 10.33
N HIS A 128 -8.00 22.94 11.53
CA HIS A 128 -8.80 21.80 12.00
C HIS A 128 -8.80 20.60 11.04
N ARG A 129 -7.66 20.35 10.41
CA ARG A 129 -7.47 19.25 9.47
C ARG A 129 -6.28 18.37 9.82
N LEU A 130 -6.23 17.19 9.23
CA LEU A 130 -5.07 16.31 9.31
C LEU A 130 -4.13 16.58 8.14
N ILE A 131 -2.84 16.77 8.43
CA ILE A 131 -1.80 16.96 7.43
C ILE A 131 -0.77 15.84 7.54
N GLY A 132 -0.41 15.26 6.39
CA GLY A 132 0.72 14.36 6.24
C GLY A 132 1.42 14.71 4.94
N GLU A 133 2.74 14.84 5.01
CA GLU A 133 3.58 15.22 3.88
C GLU A 133 4.61 14.12 3.60
N TYR A 134 4.83 13.86 2.35
CA TYR A 134 5.88 12.97 1.88
C TYR A 134 6.50 13.53 0.61
N GLU A 135 7.80 13.73 0.61
CA GLU A 135 8.54 14.11 -0.59
C GLU A 135 8.92 12.87 -1.39
N VAL A 136 8.54 12.85 -2.65
CA VAL A 136 9.01 11.83 -3.59
C VAL A 136 10.39 12.29 -4.05
N SER A 137 11.44 11.63 -3.54
CA SER A 137 12.78 11.84 -4.08
C SER A 137 12.95 11.04 -5.37
N ASP A 138 13.42 11.71 -6.40
CA ASP A 138 13.80 11.12 -7.68
C ASP A 138 14.92 10.07 -7.54
#